data_add846d707e51718837dccd6e213e9e7
#
_entry.id   add846d707e51718837dccd6e213e9e7
#
_cell.length_a   1.000
_cell.length_b   1.000
_cell.length_c   1.000
_cell.angle_alpha   90.00
_cell.angle_beta   90.00
_cell.angle_gamma   90.00
#
_symmetry.space_group_name_H-M   'P 1'
#
loop_
_entity.id
_entity.type
_entity.pdbx_description
1 polymer ?
#
loop_
_entity_poly.entity_id
_entity_poly.type
_entity_poly.pdbx_seq_one_letter_code
_entity_poly.pdbx_strand_id
1 'polypeptide(L)' 'MNEETKKYNEVFEVRLIEGRSGDDPDAPDWEVWEVKGGNAELACDNLTEVEAKSMVSMWSRKRDEAEAEP' A
#
# COMPACT_ATOMS: atom_id res chain seq x y z
N MET A 1 22.01 3.71 -6.52
CA MET A 1 21.28 4.08 -6.72
C MET A 1 20.91 5.44 -6.75
N ASN A 2 19.93 5.76 -6.98
CA ASN A 2 19.67 7.08 -7.25
C ASN A 2 18.48 7.53 -6.52
N GLU A 3 18.06 8.69 -6.82
CA GLU A 3 16.98 9.29 -6.16
C GLU A 3 15.70 8.62 -6.41
N GLU A 4 15.54 8.01 -7.55
CA GLU A 4 14.34 7.30 -7.87
C GLU A 4 14.14 6.15 -6.94
N THR A 5 15.20 5.48 -6.57
CA THR A 5 15.07 4.37 -5.65
C THR A 5 14.56 4.86 -4.32
N LYS A 6 15.00 6.01 -3.88
CA LYS A 6 14.55 6.54 -2.63
C LYS A 6 13.07 6.85 -2.66
N LYS A 7 12.56 7.35 -3.78
CA LYS A 7 11.17 7.63 -3.87
C LYS A 7 10.36 6.38 -3.70
N TYR A 8 10.82 5.28 -4.26
CA TYR A 8 10.08 4.05 -4.17
C TYR A 8 10.10 3.45 -2.78
N ASN A 9 10.94 3.96 -1.90
CA ASN A 9 10.91 3.49 -0.54
C ASN A 9 9.67 3.96 0.19
N GLU A 10 8.97 4.92 -0.36
CA GLU A 10 7.72 5.35 0.23
C GLU A 10 6.60 4.76 -0.59
N VAL A 11 6.38 3.48 -0.46
CA VAL A 11 5.36 2.81 -1.22
C VAL A 11 4.37 2.15 -0.29
N PHE A 12 3.21 1.84 -0.83
CA PHE A 12 2.19 1.14 -0.07
C PHE A 12 2.21 -0.31 -0.50
N GLU A 13 2.07 -1.20 0.46
CA GLU A 13 2.06 -2.63 0.20
C GLU A 13 0.76 -3.23 0.66
N VAL A 14 0.21 -4.14 -0.15
CA VAL A 14 -0.96 -4.90 0.21
C VAL A 14 -0.46 -6.20 0.80
N ARG A 15 -0.85 -6.49 2.04
CA ARG A 15 -0.42 -7.70 2.71
C ARG A 15 -1.62 -8.46 3.24
N LEU A 16 -1.48 -9.76 3.31
CA LEU A 16 -2.51 -10.60 3.91
C LEU A 16 -2.39 -10.49 5.43
N ILE A 17 -3.51 -10.30 6.08
CA ILE A 17 -3.52 -10.22 7.54
C ILE A 17 -3.13 -11.59 8.09
N GLU A 18 -2.27 -11.59 9.08
CA GLU A 18 -1.78 -12.82 9.66
C GLU A 18 -2.93 -13.66 10.15
N GLY A 19 -2.91 -14.94 9.83
CA GLY A 19 -3.97 -15.85 10.24
C GLY A 19 -5.14 -15.92 9.28
N ARG A 20 -5.12 -15.14 8.19
CA ARG A 20 -6.18 -15.18 7.21
C ARG A 20 -5.69 -15.88 5.97
N SER A 21 -6.61 -16.49 5.23
CA SER A 21 -6.23 -17.30 4.07
C SER A 21 -6.14 -16.51 2.78
N GLY A 22 -6.94 -15.48 2.66
CA GLY A 22 -6.98 -14.71 1.44
C GLY A 22 -7.66 -15.41 0.29
N ASP A 23 -8.33 -16.54 0.56
CA ASP A 23 -8.96 -17.29 -0.51
C ASP A 23 -10.27 -16.67 -0.98
N ASP A 24 -10.94 -15.94 -0.11
CA ASP A 24 -12.23 -15.35 -0.43
C ASP A 24 -12.01 -13.91 -0.83
N PRO A 25 -12.27 -13.53 -2.08
CA PRO A 25 -12.02 -12.16 -2.51
C PRO A 25 -12.93 -11.15 -1.85
N ASP A 26 -14.04 -11.60 -1.24
CA ASP A 26 -14.95 -10.69 -0.58
C ASP A 26 -14.68 -10.59 0.91
N ALA A 27 -13.73 -11.35 1.42
CA ALA A 27 -13.44 -11.32 2.84
C ALA A 27 -12.46 -10.22 3.17
N PRO A 28 -12.59 -9.58 4.34
CA PRO A 28 -11.69 -8.47 4.72
C PRO A 28 -10.40 -9.03 5.30
N ASP A 29 -9.65 -9.74 4.47
CA ASP A 29 -8.44 -10.43 4.91
C ASP A 29 -7.16 -9.67 4.60
N TRP A 30 -7.26 -8.47 4.08
CA TRP A 30 -6.09 -7.76 3.60
C TRP A 30 -5.86 -6.46 4.34
N GLU A 31 -4.61 -6.03 4.33
CA GLU A 31 -4.23 -4.77 4.97
C GLU A 31 -3.26 -4.05 4.07
N VAL A 32 -3.15 -2.75 4.26
CA VAL A 32 -2.24 -1.92 3.49
C VAL A 32 -1.25 -1.30 4.45
N TRP A 33 0.01 -1.41 4.10
CA TRP A 33 1.11 -0.86 4.90
C TRP A 33 1.82 0.22 4.10
N GLU A 34 2.25 1.24 4.80
CA GLU A 34 3.06 2.28 4.18
C GLU A 34 4.50 2.02 4.56
N VAL A 35 5.36 1.84 3.57
CA VAL A 35 6.77 1.56 3.79
C VAL A 35 7.58 2.80 3.46
N LYS A 36 8.36 3.27 4.43
CA LYS A 36 9.08 4.49 4.26
C LYS A 36 10.45 4.34 4.85
N GLY A 37 11.46 4.37 4.03
CA GLY A 37 12.85 4.35 4.49
C GLY A 37 13.18 3.20 5.40
N GLY A 38 12.66 2.03 5.13
CA GLY A 38 12.94 0.86 5.94
C GLY A 38 11.96 0.64 7.06
N ASN A 39 11.05 1.56 7.30
CA ASN A 39 10.04 1.40 8.33
C ASN A 39 8.70 1.12 7.67
N ALA A 40 7.88 0.34 8.33
CA ALA A 40 6.56 0.02 7.81
C ALA A 40 5.52 0.34 8.87
N GLU A 41 4.46 1.00 8.45
CA GLU A 41 3.38 1.33 9.36
C GLU A 41 2.06 0.88 8.76
N LEU A 42 1.19 0.36 9.59
CA LEU A 42 -0.12 -0.07 9.14
C LEU A 42 -0.95 1.15 8.79
N ALA A 43 -1.40 1.22 7.56
CA ALA A 43 -2.22 2.34 7.12
C ALA A 43 -3.70 2.03 7.22
N CYS A 44 -4.08 0.81 6.84
CA CYS A 44 -5.48 0.42 6.90
C CYS A 44 -5.56 -1.09 6.93
N ASP A 45 -6.58 -1.65 7.57
CA ASP A 45 -6.72 -3.09 7.62
C ASP A 45 -8.18 -3.48 7.43
N ASN A 46 -8.45 -4.77 7.50
CA ASN A 46 -9.79 -5.31 7.31
C ASN A 46 -10.38 -4.87 5.98
N LEU A 47 -9.60 -5.04 4.92
CA LEU A 47 -10.03 -4.67 3.58
C LEU A 47 -10.13 -5.92 2.73
N THR A 48 -11.03 -5.89 1.74
CA THR A 48 -11.02 -6.94 0.75
C THR A 48 -9.81 -6.71 -0.16
N GLU A 49 -9.47 -7.71 -0.94
CA GLU A 49 -8.34 -7.58 -1.83
C GLU A 49 -8.52 -6.43 -2.80
N VAL A 50 -9.72 -6.31 -3.36
CA VAL A 50 -10.02 -5.25 -4.31
C VAL A 50 -9.91 -3.89 -3.64
N GLU A 51 -10.44 -3.76 -2.42
CA GLU A 51 -10.37 -2.50 -1.70
C GLU A 51 -8.93 -2.12 -1.41
N ALA A 52 -8.13 -3.08 -0.99
CA ALA A 52 -6.75 -2.80 -0.65
C ALA A 52 -5.98 -2.33 -1.87
N LYS A 53 -6.16 -3.02 -2.98
CA LYS A 53 -5.46 -2.65 -4.20
C LYS A 53 -5.91 -1.30 -4.73
N SER A 54 -7.21 -1.01 -4.60
CA SER A 54 -7.72 0.27 -5.04
C SER A 54 -7.16 1.41 -4.21
N MET A 55 -7.03 1.20 -2.90
CA MET A 55 -6.49 2.23 -2.05
C MET A 55 -5.04 2.51 -2.36
N VAL A 56 -4.26 1.46 -2.60
CA VAL A 56 -2.86 1.64 -2.94
C VAL A 56 -2.74 2.41 -4.25
N SER A 57 -3.56 2.06 -5.22
CA SER A 57 -3.53 2.72 -6.51
C SER A 57 -3.87 4.20 -6.37
N MET A 58 -4.89 4.52 -5.58
CA MET A 58 -5.31 5.88 -5.40
C MET A 58 -4.26 6.69 -4.66
N TRP A 59 -3.69 6.13 -3.59
CA TRP A 59 -2.71 6.84 -2.80
C TRP A 59 -1.42 7.06 -3.58
N SER A 60 -1.02 6.08 -4.39
CA SER A 60 0.17 6.22 -5.20
C SER A 60 -0.01 7.30 -6.24
N ARG A 61 -1.20 7.38 -6.82
CA ARG A 61 -1.48 8.39 -7.81
C ARG A 61 -1.43 9.78 -7.19
N LYS A 62 -1.99 9.92 -5.98
CA LYS A 62 -1.98 11.21 -5.32
C LYS A 62 -0.57 11.64 -5.00
N ARG A 63 0.27 10.71 -4.59
CA ARG A 63 1.65 11.04 -4.29
C ARG A 63 2.36 11.48 -5.55
N ASP A 64 2.14 10.79 -6.66
CA ASP A 64 2.79 11.14 -7.91
C ASP A 64 2.37 12.53 -8.35
N GLU A 65 1.11 12.87 -8.20
CA GLU A 65 0.63 14.18 -8.57
C GLU A 65 1.27 15.24 -7.71
N ALA A 66 1.39 15.00 -6.41
CA ALA A 66 1.99 15.96 -5.53
C ALA A 66 3.45 16.19 -5.86
N GLU A 67 4.15 15.13 -6.24
CA GLU A 67 5.55 15.26 -6.58
C GLU A 67 5.77 15.89 -7.93
N ALA A 68 4.80 15.80 -8.81
CA ALA A 68 4.93 16.38 -10.13
C ALA A 68 4.69 17.87 -10.11
N GLU A 69 4.13 18.39 -9.04
CA GLU A 69 3.86 19.80 -8.98
C GLU A 69 5.14 20.58 -8.82
N PRO A 70 5.29 21.68 -9.53
CA PRO A 70 6.52 22.45 -9.47
C PRO A 70 6.66 23.20 -8.16
#